data_c1e891cb34e8032ac91c2292fa071cbf
#
_entry.id   c1e891cb34e8032ac91c2292fa071cbf
#
_cell.length_a   1.000
_cell.length_b   1.000
_cell.length_c   1.000
_cell.angle_alpha   90.00
_cell.angle_beta   90.00
_cell.angle_gamma   90.00
#
_symmetry.space_group_name_H-M   'P 1'
#
loop_
_entity.id
_entity.type
_entity.pdbx_description
1 polymer ?
#
loop_
_entity_poly.entity_id
_entity_poly.type
_entity_poly.pdbx_seq_one_letter_code
_entity_poly.pdbx_strand_id
1 'polypeptide(L)'
;MQDLVIYNTLHRQKERFQPINAPHVGMYVCGPTVYGDPHLGHARPAITFDVLFRYLQHIGYKVRYVRNITDVGHLEHDADEGDDKIEKKARLELSLIHISE
;
A
#
# COMPACT_ATOMS: atom_id res chain seq x y z
N MET A 1 -24.79 8.65 -9.02
CA MET A 1 -23.45 8.79 -8.43
C MET A 1 -22.68 9.86 -9.17
N GLN A 2 -21.82 10.58 -8.46
CA GLN A 2 -21.00 11.61 -9.07
C GLN A 2 -19.87 10.99 -9.87
N ASP A 3 -19.42 11.73 -10.89
CA ASP A 3 -18.28 11.27 -11.66
C ASP A 3 -16.99 11.51 -10.92
N LEU A 4 -16.14 10.52 -10.91
CA LEU A 4 -14.81 10.61 -10.36
C LEU A 4 -13.81 10.36 -11.47
N VAL A 5 -12.84 11.24 -11.62
CA VAL A 5 -11.80 11.12 -12.63
C VAL A 5 -10.48 10.82 -11.92
N ILE A 6 -9.82 9.76 -12.32
CA ILE A 6 -8.56 9.33 -11.72
C ILE A 6 -7.55 9.11 -12.82
N TYR A 7 -6.29 9.46 -12.53
CA TYR A 7 -5.21 9.15 -13.45
C TYR A 7 -4.93 7.65 -13.43
N ASN A 8 -5.00 7.03 -14.59
CA ASN A 8 -4.74 5.60 -14.74
C ASN A 8 -3.36 5.40 -15.38
N THR A 9 -2.45 4.84 -14.62
CA THR A 9 -1.09 4.60 -15.07
C THR A 9 -1.05 3.64 -16.26
N LEU A 10 -1.99 2.72 -16.33
CA LEU A 10 -2.03 1.75 -17.42
C LEU A 10 -2.21 2.44 -18.77
N HIS A 11 -3.06 3.46 -18.83
CA HIS A 11 -3.32 4.20 -20.07
C HIS A 11 -2.64 5.56 -20.08
N ARG A 12 -1.96 5.94 -18.99
CA ARG A 12 -1.22 7.20 -18.87
C ARG A 12 -2.07 8.44 -19.12
N GLN A 13 -3.30 8.41 -18.62
CA GLN A 13 -4.22 9.53 -18.76
C GLN A 13 -5.26 9.51 -17.67
N LYS A 14 -5.90 10.66 -17.45
CA LYS A 14 -7.02 10.74 -16.54
C LYS A 14 -8.23 10.11 -17.19
N GLU A 15 -8.92 9.27 -16.44
CA GLU A 15 -10.08 8.56 -16.94
C GLU A 15 -11.20 8.61 -15.92
N ARG A 16 -12.42 8.55 -16.42
CA ARG A 16 -13.56 8.43 -15.55
C ARG A 16 -13.54 7.08 -14.87
N PHE A 17 -13.70 7.06 -13.57
CA PHE A 17 -13.69 5.82 -12.81
C PHE A 17 -14.94 5.02 -13.11
N GLN A 18 -14.76 3.74 -13.44
CA GLN A 18 -15.84 2.80 -13.65
C GLN A 18 -15.52 1.51 -12.90
N PRO A 19 -16.31 1.17 -11.87
CA PRO A 19 -16.05 -0.06 -11.13
C PRO A 19 -16.38 -1.28 -11.99
N ILE A 20 -15.66 -2.35 -11.74
CA ILE A 20 -15.87 -3.60 -12.47
C ILE A 20 -17.24 -4.19 -12.15
N ASN A 21 -17.61 -4.15 -10.87
CA ASN A 21 -18.89 -4.71 -10.41
C ASN A 21 -19.64 -3.69 -9.57
N ALA A 22 -20.16 -2.63 -10.20
CA ALA A 22 -20.93 -1.62 -9.47
C ALA A 22 -22.06 -2.25 -8.70
N PRO A 23 -22.39 -1.77 -7.51
CA PRO A 23 -21.77 -0.65 -6.78
C PRO A 23 -20.54 -1.03 -5.94
N HIS A 24 -19.99 -2.21 -6.13
CA HIS A 24 -18.88 -2.71 -5.35
C HIS A 24 -17.56 -2.23 -5.94
N VAL A 25 -16.67 -1.73 -5.07
CA VAL A 25 -15.34 -1.28 -5.47
C VAL A 25 -14.31 -1.96 -4.59
N GLY A 26 -13.29 -2.54 -5.20
CA GLY A 26 -12.18 -3.09 -4.46
C GLY A 26 -10.98 -2.15 -4.53
N MET A 27 -10.37 -1.88 -3.38
CA MET A 27 -9.14 -1.11 -3.29
C MET A 27 -8.06 -1.97 -2.67
N TYR A 28 -6.92 -2.05 -3.33
CA TYR A 28 -5.75 -2.72 -2.76
C TYR A 28 -4.61 -1.72 -2.74
N VAL A 29 -4.06 -1.49 -1.56
CA VAL A 29 -3.00 -0.51 -1.37
C VAL A 29 -1.85 -1.17 -0.64
N CYS A 30 -0.63 -0.91 -1.13
CA CYS A 30 0.56 -1.41 -0.46
C CYS A 30 0.72 -0.73 0.89
N GLY A 31 0.98 -1.52 1.91
CA GLY A 31 1.21 -1.02 3.24
C GLY A 31 2.69 -0.95 3.59
N PRO A 32 3.00 -0.69 4.86
CA PRO A 32 4.38 -0.60 5.29
C PRO A 32 5.05 -1.97 5.30
N THR A 33 6.37 -1.96 5.33
CA THR A 33 7.15 -3.18 5.52
C THR A 33 7.36 -3.40 7.01
N VAL A 34 7.82 -4.61 7.36
CA VAL A 34 8.05 -4.94 8.76
C VAL A 34 9.48 -4.68 9.21
N TYR A 35 10.37 -4.25 8.32
CA TYR A 35 11.78 -4.11 8.68
C TYR A 35 12.17 -2.73 9.19
N GLY A 36 11.24 -1.86 9.40
CA GLY A 36 11.52 -0.52 9.91
C GLY A 36 10.31 0.15 10.47
N ASP A 37 10.54 1.21 11.23
CA ASP A 37 9.44 1.98 11.78
C ASP A 37 8.76 2.82 10.69
N PRO A 38 7.47 3.04 10.78
CA PRO A 38 6.80 3.93 9.84
C PRO A 38 7.32 5.36 9.98
N HIS A 39 7.35 6.07 8.90
CA HIS A 39 7.71 7.48 8.91
C HIS A 39 6.72 8.27 8.06
N LEU A 40 6.95 9.57 7.94
CA LEU A 40 6.01 10.45 7.23
C LEU A 40 5.72 9.98 5.81
N GLY A 41 6.72 9.43 5.13
CA GLY A 41 6.53 8.88 3.79
C GLY A 41 5.53 7.74 3.75
N HIS A 42 5.37 7.00 4.84
CA HIS A 42 4.37 5.94 4.95
C HIS A 42 2.98 6.50 5.27
N ALA A 43 2.92 7.64 5.94
CA ALA A 43 1.65 8.25 6.31
C ALA A 43 0.93 8.84 5.10
N ARG A 44 1.68 9.36 4.15
CA ARG A 44 1.09 10.04 2.99
C ARG A 44 0.16 9.12 2.18
N PRO A 45 0.59 7.92 1.77
CA PRO A 45 -0.33 7.03 1.06
C PRO A 45 -1.51 6.61 1.93
N ALA A 46 -1.28 6.36 3.23
CA ALA A 46 -2.34 5.95 4.13
C ALA A 46 -3.44 7.01 4.19
N ILE A 47 -3.05 8.27 4.33
CA ILE A 47 -4.01 9.38 4.40
C ILE A 47 -4.69 9.59 3.05
N THR A 48 -3.91 9.58 1.97
CA THR A 48 -4.45 9.81 0.63
C THR A 48 -5.49 8.77 0.26
N PHE A 49 -5.20 7.50 0.52
CA PHE A 49 -6.14 6.44 0.14
C PHE A 49 -7.29 6.30 1.13
N ASP A 50 -7.13 6.77 2.37
CA ASP A 50 -8.25 6.88 3.28
C ASP A 50 -9.25 7.92 2.79
N VAL A 51 -8.77 9.04 2.29
CA VAL A 51 -9.63 10.06 1.70
C VAL A 51 -10.38 9.49 0.50
N LEU A 52 -9.69 8.77 -0.37
CA LEU A 52 -10.32 8.16 -1.53
C LEU A 52 -11.38 7.14 -1.12
N PHE A 53 -11.06 6.31 -0.13
CA PHE A 53 -11.98 5.32 0.40
C PHE A 53 -13.27 5.98 0.91
N ARG A 54 -13.12 7.02 1.72
CA ARG A 54 -14.27 7.73 2.27
C ARG A 54 -15.08 8.46 1.19
N TYR A 55 -14.39 9.01 0.21
CA TYR A 55 -15.07 9.69 -0.90
C TYR A 55 -15.89 8.71 -1.73
N LEU A 56 -15.32 7.54 -2.04
CA LEU A 56 -16.05 6.52 -2.78
C LEU A 56 -17.31 6.08 -2.03
N GLN A 57 -17.21 5.92 -0.71
CA GLN A 57 -18.38 5.59 0.10
C GLN A 57 -19.40 6.74 0.08
N HIS A 58 -18.91 7.96 0.12
CA HIS A 58 -19.78 9.15 0.12
C HIS A 58 -20.62 9.23 -1.15
N ILE A 59 -20.05 8.90 -2.29
CA ILE A 59 -20.77 8.98 -3.55
C ILE A 59 -21.57 7.71 -3.86
N GLY A 60 -21.62 6.77 -2.94
CA GLY A 60 -22.56 5.66 -3.00
C GLY A 60 -21.99 4.29 -3.28
N TYR A 61 -20.69 4.14 -3.43
CA TYR A 61 -20.10 2.83 -3.66
C TYR A 61 -19.94 2.04 -2.36
N LYS A 62 -19.93 0.72 -2.48
CA LYS A 62 -19.61 -0.18 -1.39
C LYS A 62 -18.17 -0.60 -1.59
N VAL A 63 -17.29 -0.14 -0.71
CA VAL A 63 -15.85 -0.27 -0.90
C VAL A 63 -15.27 -1.32 0.03
N ARG A 64 -14.48 -2.21 -0.54
CA ARG A 64 -13.65 -3.12 0.23
C ARG A 64 -12.20 -2.64 0.11
N TYR A 65 -11.65 -2.18 1.21
CA TYR A 65 -10.31 -1.62 1.26
C TYR A 65 -9.37 -2.63 1.90
N VAL A 66 -8.34 -3.03 1.18
CA VAL A 66 -7.37 -4.00 1.65
C VAL A 66 -5.99 -3.38 1.57
N ARG A 67 -5.24 -3.47 2.67
CA ARG A 67 -3.84 -3.06 2.70
C ARG A 67 -3.02 -4.24 3.15
N ASN A 68 -1.85 -4.39 2.55
CA ASN A 68 -0.95 -5.44 2.97
C ASN A 68 0.06 -4.92 3.99
N ILE A 69 0.76 -5.85 4.62
CA ILE A 69 1.97 -5.58 5.38
C ILE A 69 3.02 -6.44 4.73
N THR A 70 4.05 -5.80 4.19
CA THR A 70 5.08 -6.52 3.45
C THR A 70 6.07 -7.14 4.42
N ASP A 71 6.08 -8.46 4.51
CA ASP A 71 7.01 -9.17 5.37
C ASP A 71 8.19 -9.78 4.59
N VAL A 72 8.12 -9.73 3.27
CA VAL A 72 9.23 -10.12 2.41
C VAL A 72 9.57 -8.88 1.61
N GLY A 73 10.75 -8.33 1.85
CA GLY A 73 11.09 -7.04 1.30
C GLY A 73 11.85 -7.12 -0.01
N HIS A 74 12.29 -5.94 -0.44
CA HIS A 74 13.13 -5.83 -1.60
C HIS A 74 14.54 -6.30 -1.26
N LEU A 75 15.23 -6.85 -2.23
CA LEU A 75 16.63 -7.15 -2.08
C LEU A 75 17.41 -5.85 -1.95
N GLU A 76 18.47 -5.88 -1.16
CA GLU A 76 19.33 -4.73 -1.02
C GLU A 76 19.97 -4.46 -2.38
N HIS A 77 19.95 -3.22 -2.82
CA HIS A 77 20.49 -2.78 -4.12
C HIS A 77 19.76 -3.39 -5.31
N ASP A 78 18.57 -3.93 -5.11
CA ASP A 78 17.76 -4.54 -6.17
C ASP A 78 18.55 -5.57 -6.98
N ALA A 79 19.48 -6.27 -6.33
CA ALA A 79 20.26 -7.30 -6.99
C ALA A 79 19.75 -8.68 -6.58
N ASP A 80 19.80 -9.63 -7.51
CA ASP A 80 19.37 -10.98 -7.22
C ASP A 80 20.20 -11.62 -6.12
N GLU A 81 21.43 -11.17 -5.95
CA GLU A 81 22.32 -11.71 -4.96
C GLU A 81 22.33 -10.91 -3.66
N GLY A 82 21.58 -9.83 -3.59
CA GLY A 82 21.53 -9.03 -2.38
C GLY A 82 20.72 -9.67 -1.28
N ASP A 83 21.02 -9.31 -0.06
CA ASP A 83 20.24 -9.77 1.09
C ASP A 83 18.88 -9.09 1.10
N ASP A 84 17.87 -9.79 1.54
CA ASP A 84 16.58 -9.23 1.79
C ASP A 84 16.69 -8.24 2.94
N LYS A 85 16.11 -7.06 2.81
CA LYS A 85 16.16 -6.03 3.84
C LYS A 85 15.53 -6.48 5.14
N ILE A 86 14.47 -7.26 5.07
CA ILE A 86 13.80 -7.76 6.27
C ILE A 86 14.71 -8.75 6.98
N GLU A 87 15.34 -9.64 6.24
CA GLU A 87 16.25 -10.61 6.82
C GLU A 87 17.45 -9.93 7.46
N LYS A 88 18.00 -8.93 6.79
CA LYS A 88 19.14 -8.19 7.31
C LYS A 88 18.77 -7.46 8.61
N LYS A 89 17.60 -6.83 8.65
CA LYS A 89 17.13 -6.13 9.82
C LYS A 89 16.89 -7.09 10.98
N ALA A 90 16.31 -8.25 10.68
CA ALA A 90 16.06 -9.27 11.70
C ALA A 90 17.37 -9.75 12.31
N ARG A 91 18.40 -9.95 11.50
CA ARG A 91 19.69 -10.37 12.04
C ARG A 91 20.32 -9.32 12.94
N LEU A 92 20.19 -8.05 12.57
CA LEU A 92 20.69 -6.97 13.40
C LEU A 92 19.97 -6.92 14.74
N GLU A 93 18.68 -7.03 14.74
CA GLU A 93 17.89 -6.94 15.96
C GLU A 93 18.06 -8.16 16.86
N LEU A 94 18.25 -9.33 16.27
CA LEU A 94 18.51 -10.52 17.05
C LEU A 94 19.87 -10.43 17.77
N SER A 95 20.84 -9.76 17.16
CA SER A 95 22.11 -9.60 17.82
C SER A 95 22.02 -8.63 18.99
N LEU A 96 21.05 -7.74 18.98
CA LEU A 96 20.88 -6.79 20.06
C LEU A 96 20.03 -7.41 21.13
N ILE A 97 19.00 -8.15 20.77
CA ILE A 97 18.15 -8.57 21.74
C ILE A 97 17.05 -9.21 21.37
N HIS A 98 16.70 -9.29 20.65
CA HIS A 98 15.79 -9.84 20.47
C HIS A 98 14.72 -9.63 20.13
N ILE A 99 14.07 -9.83 19.87
CA ILE A 99 12.98 -9.94 19.77
C ILE A 99 12.06 -9.26 19.47
N SER A 100 11.60 -9.19 18.77
CA SER A 100 10.63 -8.69 18.43
C SER A 100 9.56 -9.47 18.10
N GLU A 101 8.57 -9.32 18.19
CA GLU A 101 7.60 -10.04 17.89
C GLU A 101 6.71 -9.38 17.16
#